data_db173e015e78e98d18a6a8b32110ff0c
#
_entry.id   db173e015e78e98d18a6a8b32110ff0c
#
_cell.length_a   1.000
_cell.length_b   1.000
_cell.length_c   1.000
_cell.angle_alpha   90.00
_cell.angle_beta   90.00
_cell.angle_gamma   90.00
#
_symmetry.space_group_name_H-M   'P 1'
#
loop_
_entity.id
_entity.type
_entity.pdbx_description
1 polymer ?
#
loop_
_entity_poly.entity_id
_entity_poly.type
_entity_poly.pdbx_seq_one_letter_code
_entity_poly.pdbx_strand_id
1 'polypeptide(L)'
;MVIKHLLDSLSVMSHLESIRHVCDVGTGAGLPGIPLAIYLPDTHFVLLDSNGKKTRFLQQVVNQLDLKNIEIVQDRVEKYHPQKRFDVVISRAFADLNRMCRVTHHLLSDDGRWFAMKSQTAESEISALDLDFTVQKTVNLKVPFLNDARMLAIVKQGERNQ
;
A
#
# COMPACT_ATOMS: atom_id res chain seq x y z
N MET A 1 -18.01 6.93 10.23
CA MET A 1 -16.79 6.11 10.32
C MET A 1 -16.31 5.62 8.97
N VAL A 2 -17.15 5.01 8.13
CA VAL A 2 -16.81 4.50 6.79
C VAL A 2 -16.23 5.58 5.87
N ILE A 3 -16.89 6.74 5.79
CA ILE A 3 -16.46 7.87 4.93
C ILE A 3 -15.02 8.31 5.24
N LYS A 4 -14.63 8.36 6.52
CA LYS A 4 -13.27 8.73 6.91
C LYS A 4 -12.22 7.75 6.38
N HIS A 5 -12.52 6.45 6.41
CA HIS A 5 -11.61 5.43 5.88
C HIS A 5 -11.48 5.48 4.35
N LEU A 6 -12.57 5.82 3.65
CA LEU A 6 -12.53 5.99 2.20
C LEU A 6 -11.73 7.23 1.81
N LEU A 7 -11.97 8.37 2.47
CA LEU A 7 -11.22 9.61 2.22
C LEU A 7 -9.74 9.48 2.57
N ASP A 8 -9.42 8.80 3.68
CA ASP A 8 -8.05 8.48 4.05
C ASP A 8 -7.38 7.63 2.95
N SER A 9 -8.07 6.61 2.42
CA SER A 9 -7.58 5.78 1.32
C SER A 9 -7.31 6.59 0.04
N LEU A 10 -8.20 7.51 -0.31
CA LEU A 10 -8.08 8.33 -1.52
C LEU A 10 -7.05 9.47 -1.39
N SER A 11 -6.61 9.80 -0.18
CA SER A 11 -5.66 10.89 0.05
C SER A 11 -4.31 10.70 -0.65
N VAL A 12 -3.95 9.47 -1.00
CA VAL A 12 -2.71 9.13 -1.70
C VAL A 12 -2.86 9.01 -3.21
N MET A 13 -4.06 9.15 -3.74
CA MET A 13 -4.41 8.89 -5.15
C MET A 13 -3.51 9.66 -6.13
N SER A 14 -3.26 10.95 -5.90
CA SER A 14 -2.45 11.79 -6.76
C SER A 14 -1.00 11.31 -6.92
N HIS A 15 -0.50 10.52 -5.98
CA HIS A 15 0.84 9.95 -6.04
C HIS A 15 0.90 8.64 -6.83
N LEU A 16 -0.24 8.12 -7.26
CA LEU A 16 -0.36 6.85 -7.99
C LEU A 16 -0.81 7.01 -9.45
N GLU A 17 -1.12 8.21 -9.92
CA GLU A 17 -1.71 8.44 -11.26
C GLU A 17 -0.86 7.90 -12.42
N SER A 18 0.46 7.89 -12.29
CA SER A 18 1.39 7.34 -13.30
C SER A 18 1.78 5.87 -13.05
N ILE A 19 1.31 5.28 -11.96
CA ILE A 19 1.64 3.92 -11.55
C ILE A 19 0.71 2.92 -12.23
N ARG A 20 1.27 1.79 -12.68
CA ARG A 20 0.49 0.77 -13.41
C ARG A 20 0.24 -0.51 -12.64
N HIS A 21 1.08 -0.83 -11.65
CA HIS A 21 1.00 -2.09 -10.94
C HIS A 21 1.26 -1.91 -9.45
N VAL A 22 0.24 -2.13 -8.63
CA VAL A 22 0.25 -1.86 -7.18
C VAL A 22 -0.14 -3.12 -6.42
N CYS A 23 0.59 -3.41 -5.33
CA CYS A 23 0.19 -4.40 -4.35
C CYS A 23 -0.20 -3.73 -3.03
N ASP A 24 -1.42 -3.94 -2.58
CA ASP A 24 -1.91 -3.54 -1.26
C ASP A 24 -1.72 -4.71 -0.29
N VAL A 25 -0.70 -4.62 0.55
CA VAL A 25 -0.32 -5.71 1.46
C VAL A 25 -1.00 -5.55 2.81
N GLY A 26 -1.64 -6.64 3.26
CA GLY A 26 -2.47 -6.60 4.46
C GLY A 26 -3.72 -5.75 4.25
N THR A 27 -4.32 -5.86 3.08
CA THR A 27 -5.41 -5.01 2.60
C THR A 27 -6.65 -5.00 3.50
N GLY A 28 -6.87 -6.06 4.26
CA GLY A 28 -7.97 -6.18 5.21
C GLY A 28 -9.35 -6.07 4.56
N ALA A 29 -10.03 -4.96 4.81
CA ALA A 29 -11.32 -4.63 4.20
C ALA A 29 -11.20 -4.06 2.77
N GLY A 30 -10.02 -4.16 2.14
CA GLY A 30 -9.77 -3.61 0.82
C GLY A 30 -9.33 -2.15 0.82
N LEU A 31 -8.70 -1.70 1.91
CA LEU A 31 -8.29 -0.32 2.09
C LEU A 31 -6.76 -0.20 2.19
N PRO A 32 -6.14 0.62 1.36
CA PRO A 32 -6.71 1.61 0.43
C PRO A 32 -7.03 1.05 -0.97
N GLY A 33 -6.78 -0.21 -1.26
CA GLY A 33 -6.77 -0.76 -2.62
C GLY A 33 -8.07 -0.62 -3.39
N ILE A 34 -9.24 -0.96 -2.81
CA ILE A 34 -10.53 -0.87 -3.52
C ILE A 34 -10.90 0.56 -3.89
N PRO A 35 -10.89 1.55 -2.97
CA PRO A 35 -11.15 2.93 -3.34
C PRO A 35 -10.21 3.46 -4.42
N LEU A 36 -8.93 3.15 -4.33
CA LEU A 36 -7.94 3.57 -5.33
C LEU A 36 -8.21 2.93 -6.70
N ALA A 37 -8.54 1.64 -6.74
CA ALA A 37 -8.83 0.94 -7.99
C ALA A 37 -10.06 1.47 -8.72
N ILE A 38 -11.07 1.97 -7.98
CA ILE A 38 -12.26 2.60 -8.56
C ILE A 38 -11.87 3.87 -9.32
N TYR A 39 -11.00 4.69 -8.76
CA TYR A 39 -10.60 5.97 -9.35
C TYR A 39 -9.42 5.89 -10.32
N LEU A 40 -8.64 4.79 -10.28
CA LEU A 40 -7.48 4.55 -11.13
C LEU A 40 -7.70 3.29 -12.00
N PRO A 41 -8.63 3.33 -12.97
CA PRO A 41 -9.02 2.14 -13.74
C PRO A 41 -7.89 1.57 -14.60
N ASP A 42 -6.89 2.39 -14.95
CA ASP A 42 -5.71 1.97 -15.74
C ASP A 42 -4.59 1.37 -14.88
N THR A 43 -4.75 1.37 -13.56
CA THR A 43 -3.79 0.77 -12.61
C THR A 43 -4.32 -0.60 -12.19
N HIS A 44 -3.47 -1.62 -12.29
CA HIS A 44 -3.78 -2.96 -11.79
C HIS A 44 -3.41 -3.08 -10.32
N PHE A 45 -4.35 -3.50 -9.49
CA PHE A 45 -4.20 -3.70 -8.05
C PHE A 45 -4.23 -5.17 -7.68
N VAL A 46 -3.25 -5.62 -6.94
CA VAL A 46 -3.31 -6.90 -6.21
C VAL A 46 -3.59 -6.60 -4.74
N LEU A 47 -4.67 -7.18 -4.22
CA LEU A 47 -5.04 -7.09 -2.81
C LEU A 47 -4.60 -8.38 -2.11
N LEU A 48 -3.58 -8.27 -1.27
CA LEU A 48 -2.97 -9.40 -0.58
C LEU A 48 -3.36 -9.42 0.89
N ASP A 49 -3.95 -10.51 1.35
CA ASP A 49 -4.22 -10.76 2.77
C ASP A 49 -4.16 -12.26 3.06
N SER A 50 -3.67 -12.63 4.23
CA SER A 50 -3.59 -14.05 4.64
C SER A 50 -4.92 -14.58 5.19
N ASN A 51 -5.87 -13.72 5.50
CA ASN A 51 -7.14 -14.08 6.13
C ASN A 51 -8.20 -14.44 5.08
N GLY A 52 -8.57 -15.72 5.01
CA GLY A 52 -9.54 -16.21 4.03
C GLY A 52 -10.95 -15.64 4.17
N LYS A 53 -11.38 -15.20 5.36
CA LYS A 53 -12.69 -14.54 5.53
C LYS A 53 -12.66 -13.16 4.87
N LYS A 54 -11.56 -12.43 5.03
CA LYS A 54 -11.37 -11.11 4.41
C LYS A 54 -11.30 -11.22 2.90
N THR A 55 -10.52 -12.15 2.36
CA THR A 55 -10.37 -12.33 0.91
C THR A 55 -11.68 -12.75 0.24
N ARG A 56 -12.49 -13.59 0.88
CA ARG A 56 -13.84 -13.92 0.38
C ARG A 56 -14.77 -12.70 0.35
N PHE A 57 -14.74 -11.88 1.39
CA PHE A 57 -15.49 -10.63 1.42
C PHE A 57 -15.04 -9.68 0.28
N LEU A 58 -13.73 -9.53 0.09
CA LEU A 58 -13.19 -8.71 -1.00
C LEU A 58 -13.62 -9.22 -2.37
N GLN A 59 -13.64 -10.52 -2.58
CA GLN A 59 -14.10 -11.11 -3.85
C GLN A 59 -15.57 -10.76 -4.12
N GLN A 60 -16.42 -10.78 -3.11
CA GLN A 60 -17.82 -10.36 -3.25
C GLN A 60 -17.92 -8.88 -3.63
N VAL A 61 -17.16 -8.01 -2.96
CA VAL A 61 -17.17 -6.57 -3.26
C VAL A 61 -16.70 -6.30 -4.67
N VAL A 62 -15.59 -6.90 -5.08
CA VAL A 62 -15.02 -6.74 -6.44
C VAL A 62 -16.02 -7.18 -7.50
N ASN A 63 -16.70 -8.32 -7.28
CA ASN A 63 -17.72 -8.82 -8.20
C ASN A 63 -18.95 -7.91 -8.25
N GLN A 64 -19.43 -7.43 -7.10
CA GLN A 64 -20.59 -6.54 -7.03
C GLN A 64 -20.34 -5.18 -7.70
N LEU A 65 -19.13 -4.66 -7.58
CA LEU A 65 -18.72 -3.40 -8.19
C LEU A 65 -18.19 -3.54 -9.62
N ASP A 66 -18.11 -4.79 -10.13
CA ASP A 66 -17.59 -5.13 -11.46
C ASP A 66 -16.19 -4.56 -11.74
N LEU A 67 -15.31 -4.58 -10.74
CA LEU A 67 -13.96 -4.05 -10.85
C LEU A 67 -13.06 -5.03 -11.63
N LYS A 68 -12.55 -4.58 -12.76
CA LYS A 68 -11.74 -5.42 -13.68
C LYS A 68 -10.24 -5.31 -13.45
N ASN A 69 -9.80 -4.33 -12.69
CA ASN A 69 -8.41 -4.01 -12.43
C ASN A 69 -7.92 -4.46 -11.04
N ILE A 70 -8.64 -5.40 -10.41
CA ILE A 70 -8.29 -5.97 -9.10
C ILE A 70 -8.11 -7.48 -9.20
N GLU A 71 -7.03 -7.96 -8.63
CA GLU A 71 -6.77 -9.36 -8.31
C GLU A 71 -6.70 -9.53 -6.78
N ILE A 72 -7.37 -10.55 -6.25
CA ILE A 72 -7.33 -10.86 -4.81
C ILE A 72 -6.48 -12.10 -4.60
N VAL A 73 -5.51 -11.99 -3.71
CA VAL A 73 -4.59 -13.08 -3.37
C VAL A 73 -4.69 -13.38 -1.88
N GLN A 74 -5.00 -14.64 -1.56
CA GLN A 74 -4.96 -15.16 -0.20
C GLN A 74 -3.63 -15.87 0.02
N ASP A 75 -2.67 -15.17 0.59
CA ASP A 75 -1.39 -15.77 0.97
C ASP A 75 -0.72 -14.94 2.08
N ARG A 76 0.30 -15.51 2.70
CA ARG A 76 1.24 -14.77 3.52
C ARG A 76 2.20 -14.01 2.61
N VAL A 77 2.49 -12.77 2.96
CA VAL A 77 3.36 -11.90 2.14
C VAL A 77 4.73 -12.54 1.86
N GLU A 78 5.29 -13.23 2.83
CA GLU A 78 6.60 -13.89 2.73
C GLU A 78 6.60 -15.08 1.74
N LYS A 79 5.43 -15.62 1.43
CA LYS A 79 5.24 -16.77 0.52
C LYS A 79 4.77 -16.37 -0.87
N TYR A 80 4.17 -15.19 -0.99
CA TYR A 80 3.64 -14.74 -2.26
C TYR A 80 4.75 -14.30 -3.21
N HIS A 81 4.86 -14.96 -4.34
CA HIS A 81 5.83 -14.65 -5.40
C HIS A 81 5.08 -14.33 -6.70
N PRO A 82 4.86 -13.05 -7.01
CA PRO A 82 4.14 -12.64 -8.22
C PRO A 82 4.98 -12.92 -9.48
N GLN A 83 4.30 -13.20 -10.59
CA GLN A 83 4.98 -13.34 -11.89
C GLN A 83 5.59 -12.01 -12.35
N LYS A 84 4.91 -10.90 -12.06
CA LYS A 84 5.37 -9.55 -12.33
C LYS A 84 5.46 -8.77 -11.03
N ARG A 85 6.62 -8.20 -10.75
CA ARG A 85 6.84 -7.35 -9.58
C ARG A 85 6.08 -6.03 -9.71
N PHE A 86 5.85 -5.37 -8.58
CA PHE A 86 5.05 -4.17 -8.46
C PHE A 86 5.87 -2.89 -8.56
N ASP A 87 5.28 -1.86 -9.15
CA ASP A 87 5.83 -0.52 -9.14
C ASP A 87 5.69 0.12 -7.75
N VAL A 88 4.60 -0.22 -7.06
CA VAL A 88 4.33 0.25 -5.70
C VAL A 88 3.81 -0.89 -4.84
N VAL A 89 4.36 -1.02 -3.65
CA VAL A 89 3.78 -1.75 -2.52
C VAL A 89 3.22 -0.73 -1.55
N ILE A 90 1.91 -0.73 -1.35
CA ILE A 90 1.21 0.16 -0.43
C ILE A 90 0.68 -0.61 0.77
N SER A 91 0.68 -0.01 1.94
CA SER A 91 0.04 -0.59 3.12
C SER A 91 -0.33 0.44 4.17
N ARG A 92 -1.42 0.15 4.89
CA ARG A 92 -1.82 0.81 6.14
C ARG A 92 -1.59 -0.08 7.37
N ALA A 93 -1.26 -1.36 7.15
CA ALA A 93 -1.34 -2.41 8.16
C ALA A 93 -0.07 -2.59 8.99
N PHE A 94 1.09 -2.14 8.51
CA PHE A 94 2.35 -2.34 9.21
C PHE A 94 2.57 -1.31 10.31
N ALA A 95 2.84 -1.82 11.52
CA ALA A 95 3.22 -0.98 12.66
C ALA A 95 4.66 -0.45 12.53
N ASP A 96 5.53 -1.18 11.81
CA ASP A 96 6.95 -0.89 11.69
C ASP A 96 7.36 -0.79 10.21
N LEU A 97 8.02 0.32 9.85
CA LEU A 97 8.42 0.63 8.47
C LEU A 97 9.54 -0.30 7.98
N ASN A 98 10.54 -0.61 8.83
CA ASN A 98 11.59 -1.55 8.48
C ASN A 98 11.03 -2.93 8.15
N ARG A 99 10.10 -3.41 9.00
CA ARG A 99 9.46 -4.69 8.77
C ARG A 99 8.69 -4.70 7.46
N MET A 100 7.92 -3.66 7.16
CA MET A 100 7.22 -3.55 5.88
C MET A 100 8.20 -3.70 4.71
N CYS A 101 9.27 -2.92 4.70
CA CYS A 101 10.26 -2.95 3.62
C CYS A 101 10.94 -4.33 3.50
N ARG A 102 11.35 -4.92 4.62
CA ARG A 102 12.07 -6.20 4.65
C ARG A 102 11.22 -7.38 4.16
N VAL A 103 9.96 -7.49 4.62
CA VAL A 103 9.12 -8.65 4.27
C VAL A 103 8.48 -8.54 2.88
N THR A 104 8.49 -7.35 2.28
CA THR A 104 7.86 -7.10 0.98
C THR A 104 8.85 -6.72 -0.13
N HIS A 105 10.15 -6.64 0.15
CA HIS A 105 11.14 -6.18 -0.84
C HIS A 105 11.13 -7.01 -2.13
N HIS A 106 10.90 -8.32 -2.03
CA HIS A 106 10.83 -9.24 -3.15
C HIS A 106 9.64 -8.99 -4.09
N LEU A 107 8.63 -8.26 -3.61
CA LEU A 107 7.46 -7.89 -4.39
C LEU A 107 7.72 -6.70 -5.32
N LEU A 108 8.68 -5.83 -4.97
CA LEU A 108 8.96 -4.61 -5.74
C LEU A 108 9.83 -4.86 -6.97
N SER A 109 9.52 -4.15 -8.05
CA SER A 109 10.44 -3.96 -9.16
C SER A 109 11.66 -3.16 -8.74
N ASP A 110 12.71 -3.16 -9.55
CA ASP A 110 13.99 -2.52 -9.18
C ASP A 110 13.82 -1.01 -8.95
N ASP A 111 12.93 -0.36 -9.70
CA ASP A 111 12.57 1.05 -9.51
C ASP A 111 11.33 1.25 -8.63
N GLY A 112 10.83 0.20 -7.99
CA GLY A 112 9.63 0.23 -7.17
C GLY A 112 9.78 1.04 -5.89
N ARG A 113 8.64 1.41 -5.31
CA ARG A 113 8.57 2.22 -4.08
C ARG A 113 7.61 1.59 -3.09
N TRP A 114 7.92 1.76 -1.82
CA TRP A 114 6.98 1.52 -0.74
C TRP A 114 6.20 2.80 -0.43
N PHE A 115 4.91 2.66 -0.33
CA PHE A 115 3.98 3.71 0.09
C PHE A 115 3.39 3.32 1.44
N ALA A 116 4.01 3.79 2.52
CA ALA A 116 3.57 3.53 3.88
C ALA A 116 2.64 4.64 4.36
N MET A 117 1.37 4.31 4.56
CA MET A 117 0.38 5.23 5.13
C MET A 117 0.47 5.17 6.66
N LYS A 118 0.86 6.26 7.29
CA LYS A 118 1.17 6.35 8.72
C LYS A 118 0.41 7.48 9.41
N SER A 119 0.30 7.35 10.73
CA SER A 119 -0.06 8.49 11.60
C SER A 119 1.15 9.42 11.79
N GLN A 120 0.93 10.59 12.38
CA GLN A 120 1.98 11.60 12.56
C GLN A 120 3.15 11.15 13.46
N THR A 121 2.97 10.08 14.22
CA THR A 121 4.01 9.52 15.12
C THR A 121 5.10 8.72 14.41
N ALA A 122 5.10 8.69 13.08
CA ALA A 122 6.03 7.87 12.29
C ALA A 122 7.45 8.48 12.14
N GLU A 123 7.72 9.66 12.67
CA GLU A 123 9.05 10.29 12.60
C GLU A 123 10.14 9.43 13.24
N SER A 124 9.82 8.76 14.35
CA SER A 124 10.75 7.83 15.01
C SER A 124 11.03 6.59 14.17
N GLU A 125 10.03 6.05 13.47
CA GLU A 125 10.19 4.92 12.55
C GLU A 125 11.06 5.30 11.35
N ILE A 126 10.87 6.51 10.82
CA ILE A 126 11.65 7.04 9.70
C ILE A 126 13.11 7.23 10.11
N SER A 127 13.35 7.79 11.31
CA SER A 127 14.70 7.98 11.84
C SER A 127 15.43 6.68 12.15
N ALA A 128 14.67 5.61 12.44
CA ALA A 128 15.18 4.27 12.74
C ALA A 128 15.24 3.35 11.50
N LEU A 129 15.00 3.90 10.30
CA LEU A 129 15.00 3.10 9.06
C LEU A 129 16.40 2.56 8.77
N ASP A 130 16.47 1.28 8.42
CA ASP A 130 17.73 0.63 8.09
C ASP A 130 18.40 1.29 6.88
N LEU A 131 19.73 1.22 6.83
CA LEU A 131 20.55 1.78 5.76
C LEU A 131 20.26 1.19 4.37
N ASP A 132 19.66 -0.01 4.32
CA ASP A 132 19.22 -0.64 3.08
C ASP A 132 18.04 0.06 2.43
N PHE A 133 17.39 0.99 3.14
CA PHE A 133 16.20 1.70 2.70
C PHE A 133 16.39 3.22 2.85
N THR A 134 15.79 3.97 1.95
CA THR A 134 15.87 5.44 1.98
C THR A 134 14.50 6.05 1.83
N VAL A 135 14.11 6.92 2.76
CA VAL A 135 12.91 7.75 2.61
C VAL A 135 13.17 8.78 1.52
N GLN A 136 12.47 8.63 0.42
CA GLN A 136 12.56 9.55 -0.72
C GLN A 136 11.75 10.82 -0.47
N LYS A 137 10.59 10.67 0.15
CA LYS A 137 9.66 11.77 0.41
C LYS A 137 8.71 11.42 1.55
N THR A 138 8.37 12.41 2.35
CA THR A 138 7.22 12.36 3.26
C THR A 138 6.19 13.39 2.83
N VAL A 139 4.93 13.01 2.85
CA VAL A 139 3.80 13.86 2.46
C VAL A 139 2.79 13.90 3.58
N ASN A 140 2.50 15.10 4.08
CA ASN A 140 1.38 15.28 5.01
C ASN A 140 0.07 15.21 4.23
N LEU A 141 -0.76 14.24 4.59
CA LEU A 141 -2.03 14.00 3.94
C LEU A 141 -3.14 14.77 4.68
N LYS A 142 -3.86 15.60 3.94
CA LYS A 142 -5.06 16.27 4.45
C LYS A 142 -6.27 15.40 4.13
N VAL A 143 -6.89 14.84 5.15
CA VAL A 143 -8.10 14.04 5.02
C VAL A 143 -9.27 14.84 5.54
N PRO A 144 -10.25 15.19 4.70
CA PRO A 144 -11.44 15.92 5.14
C PRO A 144 -12.13 15.20 6.31
N PHE A 145 -12.60 15.96 7.29
CA PHE A 145 -13.30 15.46 8.49
C PHE A 145 -12.45 14.57 9.41
N LEU A 146 -11.14 14.46 9.19
CA LEU A 146 -10.20 13.77 10.06
C LEU A 146 -9.32 14.81 10.74
N ASN A 147 -9.39 14.87 12.07
CA ASN A 147 -8.52 15.79 12.86
C ASN A 147 -7.13 15.19 13.10
N ASP A 148 -7.02 13.86 12.94
CA ASP A 148 -5.74 13.18 13.11
C ASP A 148 -4.87 13.39 11.88
N ALA A 149 -3.65 13.81 12.12
CA ALA A 149 -2.68 13.95 11.04
C ALA A 149 -2.33 12.58 10.43
N ARG A 150 -2.22 12.58 9.12
CA ARG A 150 -1.82 11.42 8.32
C ARG A 150 -0.60 11.78 7.49
N MET A 151 0.25 10.80 7.28
CA MET A 151 1.47 10.95 6.50
C MET A 151 1.61 9.77 5.53
N LEU A 152 2.09 10.06 4.33
CA LEU A 152 2.60 9.07 3.40
C LEU A 152 4.13 9.13 3.43
N ALA A 153 4.76 8.02 3.80
CA ALA A 153 6.19 7.84 3.60
C ALA A 153 6.44 7.07 2.31
N ILE A 154 7.15 7.69 1.38
CA ILE A 154 7.60 7.07 0.14
C ILE A 154 9.05 6.63 0.34
N VAL A 155 9.27 5.33 0.31
CA VAL A 155 10.57 4.70 0.56
C VAL A 155 11.06 4.00 -0.70
N LYS A 156 12.34 4.08 -0.95
CA LYS A 156 13.04 3.30 -2.00
C LYS A 156 14.11 2.42 -1.38
N GLN A 157 14.58 1.44 -2.13
CA GLN A 157 15.77 0.71 -1.78
C GLN A 157 16.97 1.67 -1.74
N GLY A 158 17.77 1.58 -0.71
CA GLY A 158 19.00 2.36 -0.58
C GLY A 158 20.00 1.99 -1.68
N GLU A 159 20.83 2.92 -2.05
CA GLU A 159 21.96 2.65 -2.93
C GLU A 159 22.96 1.77 -2.16
N ARG A 160 23.17 0.54 -2.63
CA ARG A 160 24.28 -0.27 -2.12
C ARG A 160 25.55 0.44 -2.54
N ASN A 161 26.27 1.04 -1.59
CA ASN A 161 27.64 1.44 -1.83
C ASN A 161 28.42 0.17 -2.19
N GLN A 162 28.80 0.09 -3.45
CA GLN A 162 29.75 -0.91 -3.93
C GLN A 162 31.13 -0.65 -3.37
#